data_337fc6687c1142c978b6dc6637051490
#
_entry.id   337fc6687c1142c978b6dc6637051490
#
_cell.length_a   1.000
_cell.length_b   1.000
_cell.length_c   1.000
_cell.angle_alpha   90.00
_cell.angle_beta   90.00
_cell.angle_gamma   90.00
#
_symmetry.space_group_name_H-M   'P 1'
#
loop_
_entity.id
_entity.type
_entity.pdbx_description
1 polymer ?
#
loop_
_entity_poly.entity_id
_entity_poly.type
_entity_poly.pdbx_seq_one_letter_code
_entity_poly.pdbx_strand_id
1 'polypeptide(L)'
;MVDRQTIDAKILSRMFLAGAKNLEAKKEWINELNVFPVPDGDTGTNMTMTIMSAAAEVSSLADPDMETLAKAISSGSLRGARGNSGVILSQLLRGFTKGTKGHKEMDAVVIAAAMEKAVETAYKAVMKPKEGTILTVAREAAVKAAEIAEESANLELFFRAIFEHAEKTLARTPEMLPVLKEAGVVDSGGQGLLEVFRGAFDGYLGKEIDYSAFEKVSSGPAVTRISQQAEADIKFGYCTEFIILLNKPLPDEELHSFKEFLTSIGDSIVLVADDEIVKVHVHTNHPGQAF
;
A
#
# COMPACT_ATOMS: atom_id res chain seq x y z
N MET A 1 -9.90 17.93 -20.99
CA MET A 1 -8.71 17.07 -21.12
C MET A 1 -7.54 17.89 -20.61
N VAL A 2 -6.83 17.41 -19.57
CA VAL A 2 -5.67 18.11 -18.99
C VAL A 2 -4.46 17.71 -19.84
N ASP A 3 -3.95 18.63 -20.64
CA ASP A 3 -2.78 18.38 -21.51
C ASP A 3 -1.49 18.64 -20.70
N ARG A 4 -1.07 17.64 -19.92
CA ARG A 4 0.17 17.66 -19.13
C ARG A 4 1.05 16.49 -19.51
N GLN A 5 2.34 16.78 -19.71
CA GLN A 5 3.37 15.79 -20.01
C GLN A 5 4.16 15.37 -18.76
N THR A 6 4.14 16.19 -17.71
CA THR A 6 4.85 15.92 -16.44
C THR A 6 3.98 16.24 -15.24
N ILE A 7 4.32 15.64 -14.10
CA ILE A 7 3.82 16.00 -12.77
C ILE A 7 4.98 16.41 -11.88
N ASP A 8 4.81 17.52 -11.16
CA ASP A 8 5.72 18.01 -10.12
C ASP A 8 5.29 17.52 -8.73
N ALA A 9 6.06 17.87 -7.69
CA ALA A 9 5.77 17.49 -6.32
C ALA A 9 4.40 18.00 -5.84
N LYS A 10 3.97 19.18 -6.28
CA LYS A 10 2.69 19.77 -5.90
C LYS A 10 1.50 18.98 -6.47
N ILE A 11 1.60 18.57 -7.73
CA ILE A 11 0.59 17.72 -8.36
C ILE A 11 0.60 16.35 -7.70
N LEU A 12 1.77 15.74 -7.49
CA LEU A 12 1.89 14.44 -6.81
C LEU A 12 1.33 14.48 -5.39
N SER A 13 1.60 15.52 -4.60
CA SER A 13 1.02 15.73 -3.28
C SER A 13 -0.51 15.72 -3.33
N ARG A 14 -1.10 16.50 -4.25
CA ARG A 14 -2.54 16.53 -4.45
C ARG A 14 -3.11 15.18 -4.86
N MET A 15 -2.46 14.47 -5.78
CA MET A 15 -2.84 13.11 -6.18
C MET A 15 -2.82 12.15 -5.00
N PHE A 16 -1.77 12.19 -4.19
CA PHE A 16 -1.62 11.33 -3.01
C PHE A 16 -2.72 11.59 -1.97
N LEU A 17 -2.97 12.85 -1.63
CA LEU A 17 -4.00 13.24 -0.66
C LEU A 17 -5.42 12.87 -1.15
N ALA A 18 -5.69 13.04 -2.45
CA ALA A 18 -6.95 12.61 -3.05
C ALA A 18 -7.13 11.09 -3.00
N GLY A 19 -6.06 10.34 -3.28
CA GLY A 19 -6.05 8.88 -3.16
C GLY A 19 -6.33 8.40 -1.75
N ALA A 20 -5.69 9.02 -0.76
CA ALA A 20 -5.91 8.72 0.66
C ALA A 20 -7.36 8.99 1.07
N LYS A 21 -7.93 10.11 0.65
CA LYS A 21 -9.32 10.48 0.96
C LYS A 21 -10.33 9.54 0.33
N ASN A 22 -10.11 9.13 -0.93
CA ASN A 22 -11.01 8.21 -1.60
C ASN A 22 -10.99 6.82 -0.94
N LEU A 23 -9.81 6.34 -0.54
CA LEU A 23 -9.67 5.08 0.21
C LEU A 23 -10.43 5.15 1.55
N GLU A 24 -10.28 6.25 2.31
CA GLU A 24 -10.99 6.48 3.56
C GLU A 24 -12.52 6.42 3.36
N ALA A 25 -13.02 7.06 2.33
CA ALA A 25 -14.45 7.08 2.01
C ALA A 25 -15.02 5.69 1.65
N LYS A 26 -14.17 4.77 1.20
CA LYS A 26 -14.55 3.40 0.78
C LYS A 26 -14.16 2.31 1.79
N LYS A 27 -13.60 2.69 2.92
CA LYS A 27 -13.01 1.82 3.94
C LYS A 27 -13.94 0.65 4.33
N GLU A 28 -15.18 0.95 4.69
CA GLU A 28 -16.13 -0.07 5.17
C GLU A 28 -16.49 -1.08 4.08
N TRP A 29 -16.72 -0.62 2.86
CA TRP A 29 -16.97 -1.51 1.73
C TRP A 29 -15.78 -2.43 1.44
N ILE A 30 -14.54 -1.92 1.54
CA ILE A 30 -13.32 -2.74 1.36
C ILE A 30 -13.21 -3.78 2.48
N ASN A 31 -13.62 -3.45 3.71
CA ASN A 31 -13.67 -4.39 4.82
C ASN A 31 -14.62 -5.56 4.52
N GLU A 32 -15.78 -5.30 3.90
CA GLU A 32 -16.74 -6.33 3.51
C GLU A 32 -16.19 -7.35 2.49
N LEU A 33 -15.21 -6.96 1.68
CA LEU A 33 -14.56 -7.83 0.70
C LEU A 33 -13.48 -8.73 1.32
N ASN A 34 -13.10 -8.51 2.58
CA ASN A 34 -11.97 -9.18 3.21
C ASN A 34 -12.29 -10.63 3.60
N VAL A 35 -11.81 -11.58 2.78
CA VAL A 35 -11.94 -13.02 3.04
C VAL A 35 -10.60 -13.76 3.02
N PHE A 36 -9.51 -13.07 2.69
CA PHE A 36 -8.16 -13.63 2.59
C PHE A 36 -7.08 -12.64 3.06
N PRO A 37 -6.02 -13.06 3.76
CA PRO A 37 -5.73 -14.44 4.23
C PRO A 37 -6.58 -14.87 5.44
N VAL A 38 -7.13 -13.93 6.20
CA VAL A 38 -8.03 -14.12 7.33
C VAL A 38 -9.24 -13.22 7.12
N PRO A 39 -10.48 -13.72 7.25
CA PRO A 39 -11.70 -12.92 7.05
C PRO A 39 -12.06 -12.12 8.33
N ASP A 40 -11.16 -11.26 8.79
CA ASP A 40 -11.32 -10.40 9.96
C ASP A 40 -11.98 -9.05 9.68
N GLY A 41 -12.23 -8.75 8.38
CA GLY A 41 -12.94 -7.55 7.96
C GLY A 41 -12.20 -6.25 8.22
N ASP A 42 -10.87 -6.25 8.19
CA ASP A 42 -10.05 -5.11 8.60
C ASP A 42 -9.17 -4.51 7.49
N THR A 43 -9.15 -5.09 6.28
CA THR A 43 -8.30 -4.65 5.17
C THR A 43 -8.45 -3.16 4.85
N GLY A 44 -9.68 -2.68 4.69
CA GLY A 44 -9.95 -1.27 4.41
C GLY A 44 -9.50 -0.36 5.56
N THR A 45 -9.72 -0.78 6.79
CA THR A 45 -9.29 -0.06 8.00
C THR A 45 -7.76 0.03 8.06
N ASN A 46 -7.06 -1.09 7.87
CA ASN A 46 -5.60 -1.15 7.92
C ASN A 46 -4.94 -0.30 6.82
N MET A 47 -5.43 -0.40 5.58
CA MET A 47 -4.94 0.41 4.47
C MET A 47 -5.21 1.91 4.69
N THR A 48 -6.40 2.26 5.21
CA THR A 48 -6.77 3.65 5.52
C THR A 48 -5.86 4.22 6.60
N MET A 49 -5.67 3.53 7.73
CA MET A 49 -4.78 3.99 8.80
C MET A 49 -3.36 4.21 8.29
N THR A 50 -2.89 3.33 7.42
CA THR A 50 -1.56 3.40 6.83
C THR A 50 -1.38 4.64 5.95
N ILE A 51 -2.29 4.86 5.00
CA ILE A 51 -2.17 5.97 4.05
C ILE A 51 -2.46 7.33 4.71
N MET A 52 -3.39 7.37 5.68
CA MET A 52 -3.74 8.59 6.41
C MET A 52 -2.62 9.06 7.33
N SER A 53 -1.81 8.15 7.89
CA SER A 53 -0.60 8.52 8.61
C SER A 53 0.39 9.29 7.73
N ALA A 54 0.60 8.84 6.48
CA ALA A 54 1.42 9.57 5.52
C ALA A 54 0.74 10.87 5.04
N ALA A 55 -0.58 10.84 4.83
CA ALA A 55 -1.33 12.03 4.39
C ALA A 55 -1.27 13.17 5.41
N ALA A 56 -1.28 12.87 6.71
CA ALA A 56 -1.10 13.86 7.76
C ALA A 56 0.28 14.55 7.66
N GLU A 57 1.34 13.79 7.37
CA GLU A 57 2.68 14.37 7.17
C GLU A 57 2.74 15.19 5.89
N VAL A 58 2.19 14.68 4.78
CA VAL A 58 2.16 15.38 3.48
C VAL A 58 1.37 16.69 3.60
N SER A 59 0.22 16.69 4.28
CA SER A 59 -0.62 17.88 4.45
C SER A 59 0.04 18.97 5.30
N SER A 60 1.01 18.62 6.14
CA SER A 60 1.78 19.58 6.95
C SER A 60 2.88 20.31 6.16
N LEU A 61 3.20 19.85 4.94
CA LEU A 61 4.22 20.45 4.09
C LEU A 61 3.65 21.66 3.34
N ALA A 62 4.23 22.84 3.56
CA ALA A 62 3.73 24.09 2.95
C ALA A 62 3.99 24.16 1.44
N ASP A 63 5.20 23.79 1.00
CA ASP A 63 5.62 23.79 -0.41
C ASP A 63 6.72 22.72 -0.61
N PRO A 64 6.35 21.44 -0.67
CA PRO A 64 7.32 20.36 -0.74
C PRO A 64 7.99 20.28 -2.12
N ASP A 65 9.28 20.02 -2.12
CA ASP A 65 9.96 19.44 -3.27
C ASP A 65 9.71 17.93 -3.35
N MET A 66 10.18 17.28 -4.42
CA MET A 66 9.95 15.85 -4.64
C MET A 66 10.61 14.99 -3.54
N GLU A 67 11.77 15.39 -3.03
CA GLU A 67 12.50 14.63 -2.02
C GLU A 67 11.79 14.69 -0.66
N THR A 68 11.39 15.87 -0.22
CA THR A 68 10.64 16.08 1.04
C THR A 68 9.29 15.37 1.00
N LEU A 69 8.57 15.47 -0.12
CA LEU A 69 7.31 14.76 -0.34
C LEU A 69 7.49 13.24 -0.29
N ALA A 70 8.49 12.73 -1.01
CA ALA A 70 8.81 11.30 -1.05
C ALA A 70 9.14 10.75 0.35
N LYS A 71 9.89 11.51 1.16
CA LYS A 71 10.20 11.15 2.55
C LYS A 71 8.94 11.11 3.42
N ALA A 72 8.07 12.10 3.33
CA ALA A 72 6.81 12.15 4.09
C ALA A 72 5.90 10.96 3.74
N ILE A 73 5.74 10.64 2.46
CA ILE A 73 4.93 9.49 2.02
C ILE A 73 5.55 8.17 2.52
N SER A 74 6.84 7.95 2.30
CA SER A 74 7.53 6.71 2.63
C SER A 74 7.55 6.45 4.14
N SER A 75 8.06 7.39 4.93
CA SER A 75 8.22 7.24 6.37
C SER A 75 6.87 7.30 7.10
N GLY A 76 5.97 8.20 6.69
CA GLY A 76 4.64 8.31 7.27
C GLY A 76 3.81 7.04 7.08
N SER A 77 3.82 6.45 5.87
CA SER A 77 3.11 5.19 5.62
C SER A 77 3.69 4.01 6.38
N LEU A 78 5.02 3.93 6.53
CA LEU A 78 5.66 2.86 7.28
C LEU A 78 5.34 2.94 8.78
N ARG A 79 5.40 4.14 9.39
CA ARG A 79 5.01 4.33 10.79
C ARG A 79 3.54 4.01 11.04
N GLY A 80 2.67 4.37 10.11
CA GLY A 80 1.23 4.11 10.19
C GLY A 80 0.80 2.71 9.75
N ALA A 81 1.69 1.89 9.21
CA ALA A 81 1.35 0.59 8.64
C ALA A 81 0.67 -0.33 9.67
N ARG A 82 -0.44 -0.94 9.27
CA ARG A 82 -1.22 -1.89 10.08
C ARG A 82 -1.60 -3.10 9.24
N GLY A 83 -1.58 -4.28 9.86
CA GLY A 83 -1.90 -5.55 9.22
C GLY A 83 -1.04 -5.82 7.97
N ASN A 84 -1.26 -6.97 7.34
CA ASN A 84 -0.58 -7.31 6.09
C ASN A 84 -0.88 -6.32 4.96
N SER A 85 -2.14 -5.93 4.80
CA SER A 85 -2.59 -5.03 3.73
C SER A 85 -1.97 -3.64 3.84
N GLY A 86 -1.92 -3.07 5.05
CA GLY A 86 -1.29 -1.79 5.30
C GLY A 86 0.22 -1.82 5.10
N VAL A 87 0.90 -2.89 5.55
CA VAL A 87 2.35 -3.01 5.33
C VAL A 87 2.68 -3.16 3.85
N ILE A 88 1.92 -3.96 3.09
CA ILE A 88 2.11 -4.08 1.63
C ILE A 88 1.88 -2.73 0.95
N LEU A 89 0.81 -2.00 1.29
CA LEU A 89 0.56 -0.66 0.77
C LEU A 89 1.74 0.28 1.08
N SER A 90 2.26 0.26 2.32
CA SER A 90 3.42 1.08 2.70
C SER A 90 4.66 0.76 1.85
N GLN A 91 4.86 -0.51 1.49
CA GLN A 91 5.99 -0.92 0.64
C GLN A 91 5.81 -0.53 -0.83
N LEU A 92 4.57 -0.57 -1.35
CA LEU A 92 4.26 -0.01 -2.67
C LEU A 92 4.58 1.49 -2.71
N LEU A 93 4.11 2.24 -1.71
CA LEU A 93 4.38 3.68 -1.60
C LEU A 93 5.88 3.97 -1.46
N ARG A 94 6.58 3.22 -0.60
CA ARG A 94 8.03 3.36 -0.40
C ARG A 94 8.82 3.06 -1.68
N GLY A 95 8.46 2.01 -2.40
CA GLY A 95 9.11 1.66 -3.67
C GLY A 95 8.87 2.74 -4.73
N PHE A 96 7.63 3.24 -4.83
CA PHE A 96 7.29 4.33 -5.74
C PHE A 96 8.13 5.58 -5.45
N THR A 97 8.19 6.01 -4.19
CA THR A 97 8.98 7.18 -3.79
C THR A 97 10.50 7.00 -3.99
N LYS A 98 11.02 5.78 -3.90
CA LYS A 98 12.41 5.51 -4.30
C LYS A 98 12.63 5.74 -5.80
N GLY A 99 11.65 5.42 -6.63
CA GLY A 99 11.68 5.64 -8.07
C GLY A 99 11.61 7.13 -8.46
N THR A 100 11.12 8.02 -7.57
CA THR A 100 11.09 9.46 -7.82
C THR A 100 12.41 10.18 -7.49
N LYS A 101 13.36 9.47 -6.86
CA LYS A 101 14.63 10.08 -6.39
C LYS A 101 15.43 10.68 -7.54
N GLY A 102 15.83 11.93 -7.37
CA GLY A 102 16.64 12.69 -8.35
C GLY A 102 15.81 13.39 -9.44
N HIS A 103 14.50 13.21 -9.46
CA HIS A 103 13.61 13.86 -10.41
C HIS A 103 12.87 15.03 -9.75
N LYS A 104 12.83 16.19 -10.41
CA LYS A 104 12.00 17.33 -10.01
C LYS A 104 10.58 17.23 -10.54
N GLU A 105 10.45 16.61 -11.70
CA GLU A 105 9.20 16.32 -12.39
C GLU A 105 9.25 14.89 -12.93
N MET A 106 8.10 14.28 -13.12
CA MET A 106 7.94 12.92 -13.62
C MET A 106 7.08 12.92 -14.88
N ASP A 107 7.62 12.42 -15.96
CA ASP A 107 6.89 12.04 -17.16
C ASP A 107 6.39 10.58 -17.08
N ALA A 108 5.78 10.08 -18.15
CA ALA A 108 5.27 8.72 -18.20
C ALA A 108 6.36 7.65 -17.96
N VAL A 109 7.58 7.87 -18.45
CA VAL A 109 8.70 6.93 -18.31
C VAL A 109 9.17 6.86 -16.87
N VAL A 110 9.34 8.00 -16.20
CA VAL A 110 9.74 8.06 -14.78
C VAL A 110 8.64 7.47 -13.90
N ILE A 111 7.35 7.74 -14.19
CA ILE A 111 6.22 7.16 -13.45
C ILE A 111 6.19 5.64 -13.60
N ALA A 112 6.36 5.12 -14.81
CA ALA A 112 6.40 3.67 -15.04
C ALA A 112 7.54 2.99 -14.27
N ALA A 113 8.76 3.55 -14.32
CA ALA A 113 9.90 3.06 -13.56
C ALA A 113 9.66 3.12 -12.03
N ALA A 114 8.98 4.17 -11.55
CA ALA A 114 8.61 4.28 -10.14
C ALA A 114 7.57 3.21 -9.74
N MET A 115 6.61 2.89 -10.62
CA MET A 115 5.63 1.81 -10.40
C MET A 115 6.31 0.43 -10.38
N GLU A 116 7.26 0.16 -11.27
CA GLU A 116 8.05 -1.07 -11.23
C GLU A 116 8.83 -1.21 -9.92
N LYS A 117 9.42 -0.10 -9.46
CA LYS A 117 10.15 -0.07 -8.18
C LYS A 117 9.23 -0.27 -6.98
N ALA A 118 7.97 0.20 -7.06
CA ALA A 118 6.93 -0.08 -6.06
C ALA A 118 6.67 -1.58 -5.95
N VAL A 119 6.43 -2.23 -7.08
CA VAL A 119 6.17 -3.68 -7.16
C VAL A 119 7.35 -4.48 -6.64
N GLU A 120 8.57 -4.20 -7.11
CA GLU A 120 9.80 -4.86 -6.65
C GLU A 120 9.94 -4.79 -5.12
N THR A 121 9.71 -3.60 -4.55
CA THR A 121 9.83 -3.38 -3.10
C THR A 121 8.78 -4.15 -2.31
N ALA A 122 7.52 -4.16 -2.78
CA ALA A 122 6.44 -4.87 -2.11
C ALA A 122 6.61 -6.41 -2.19
N TYR A 123 7.00 -6.95 -3.34
CA TYR A 123 7.25 -8.39 -3.48
C TYR A 123 8.42 -8.87 -2.59
N LYS A 124 9.48 -8.06 -2.43
CA LYS A 124 10.60 -8.38 -1.52
C LYS A 124 10.18 -8.40 -0.04
N ALA A 125 9.18 -7.61 0.32
CA ALA A 125 8.70 -7.54 1.71
C ALA A 125 7.85 -8.75 2.10
N VAL A 126 7.16 -9.38 1.15
CA VAL A 126 6.26 -10.52 1.39
C VAL A 126 7.00 -11.83 1.19
N MET A 127 7.00 -12.71 2.19
CA MET A 127 7.75 -13.98 2.12
C MET A 127 7.17 -14.98 1.11
N LYS A 128 5.84 -15.05 1.01
CA LYS A 128 5.13 -15.99 0.13
C LYS A 128 4.06 -15.23 -0.64
N PRO A 129 4.45 -14.46 -1.67
CA PRO A 129 3.50 -13.73 -2.49
C PRO A 129 2.45 -14.67 -3.09
N LYS A 130 1.19 -14.24 -3.07
CA LYS A 130 0.07 -14.97 -3.68
C LYS A 130 -0.46 -14.19 -4.87
N GLU A 131 -0.69 -14.90 -5.96
CA GLU A 131 -1.38 -14.33 -7.12
C GLU A 131 -2.88 -14.15 -6.82
N GLY A 132 -3.49 -13.19 -7.49
CA GLY A 132 -4.88 -12.82 -7.23
C GLY A 132 -5.05 -11.89 -6.03
N THR A 133 -3.98 -11.18 -5.62
CA THR A 133 -3.99 -10.22 -4.51
C THR A 133 -3.58 -8.81 -4.96
N ILE A 134 -3.55 -7.86 -4.03
CA ILE A 134 -3.03 -6.50 -4.24
C ILE A 134 -1.70 -6.47 -5.00
N LEU A 135 -0.82 -7.46 -4.76
CA LEU A 135 0.48 -7.56 -5.45
C LEU A 135 0.30 -7.82 -6.95
N THR A 136 -0.65 -8.66 -7.34
CA THR A 136 -0.98 -8.93 -8.74
C THR A 136 -1.53 -7.68 -9.42
N VAL A 137 -2.47 -6.98 -8.77
CA VAL A 137 -3.06 -5.74 -9.31
C VAL A 137 -1.98 -4.67 -9.49
N ALA A 138 -1.09 -4.50 -8.51
CA ALA A 138 0.02 -3.56 -8.58
C ALA A 138 1.00 -3.91 -9.72
N ARG A 139 1.37 -5.19 -9.86
CA ARG A 139 2.27 -5.67 -10.91
C ARG A 139 1.70 -5.43 -12.30
N GLU A 140 0.46 -5.83 -12.54
CA GLU A 140 -0.18 -5.65 -13.85
C GLU A 140 -0.36 -4.17 -14.20
N ALA A 141 -0.65 -3.30 -13.22
CA ALA A 141 -0.67 -1.86 -13.42
C ALA A 141 0.72 -1.32 -13.85
N ALA A 142 1.80 -1.79 -13.21
CA ALA A 142 3.16 -1.40 -13.54
C ALA A 142 3.60 -1.92 -14.92
N VAL A 143 3.26 -3.18 -15.26
CA VAL A 143 3.49 -3.75 -16.60
C VAL A 143 2.81 -2.90 -17.66
N LYS A 144 1.53 -2.55 -17.44
CA LYS A 144 0.80 -1.69 -18.38
C LYS A 144 1.44 -0.31 -18.51
N ALA A 145 1.88 0.28 -17.41
CA ALA A 145 2.58 1.57 -17.43
C ALA A 145 3.86 1.48 -18.29
N ALA A 146 4.69 0.45 -18.09
CA ALA A 146 5.93 0.24 -18.84
C ALA A 146 5.67 0.03 -20.35
N GLU A 147 4.62 -0.73 -20.72
CA GLU A 147 4.25 -0.97 -22.12
C GLU A 147 3.93 0.31 -22.90
N ILE A 148 3.31 1.29 -22.24
CA ILE A 148 2.79 2.48 -22.94
C ILE A 148 3.60 3.76 -22.66
N ALA A 149 4.61 3.70 -21.77
CA ALA A 149 5.31 4.88 -21.27
C ALA A 149 5.98 5.71 -22.39
N GLU A 150 6.71 5.06 -23.30
CA GLU A 150 7.48 5.74 -24.34
C GLU A 150 6.58 6.41 -25.41
N GLU A 151 5.37 5.89 -25.62
CA GLU A 151 4.42 6.38 -26.59
C GLU A 151 3.44 7.42 -26.01
N SER A 152 3.44 7.60 -24.67
CA SER A 152 2.45 8.42 -23.96
C SER A 152 2.94 9.85 -23.76
N ALA A 153 2.60 10.74 -24.68
CA ALA A 153 2.82 12.17 -24.53
C ALA A 153 1.78 12.87 -23.60
N ASN A 154 0.66 12.23 -23.28
CA ASN A 154 -0.43 12.78 -22.46
C ASN A 154 -0.67 11.91 -21.23
N LEU A 155 -0.38 12.46 -20.04
CA LEU A 155 -0.50 11.73 -18.78
C LEU A 155 -1.96 11.38 -18.40
N GLU A 156 -2.97 12.11 -18.87
CA GLU A 156 -4.36 11.74 -18.63
C GLU A 156 -4.70 10.41 -19.30
N LEU A 157 -4.31 10.23 -20.56
CA LEU A 157 -4.51 8.99 -21.31
C LEU A 157 -3.69 7.85 -20.72
N PHE A 158 -2.46 8.15 -20.30
CA PHE A 158 -1.57 7.21 -19.64
C PHE A 158 -2.19 6.65 -18.36
N PHE A 159 -2.62 7.51 -17.44
CA PHE A 159 -3.25 7.08 -16.18
C PHE A 159 -4.57 6.35 -16.41
N ARG A 160 -5.37 6.79 -17.38
CA ARG A 160 -6.64 6.13 -17.73
C ARG A 160 -6.40 4.68 -18.19
N ALA A 161 -5.43 4.47 -19.09
CA ALA A 161 -5.11 3.13 -19.60
C ALA A 161 -4.60 2.20 -18.50
N ILE A 162 -3.76 2.69 -17.57
CA ILE A 162 -3.28 1.93 -16.41
C ILE A 162 -4.45 1.56 -15.50
N PHE A 163 -5.32 2.52 -15.19
CA PHE A 163 -6.46 2.31 -14.31
C PHE A 163 -7.43 1.25 -14.90
N GLU A 164 -7.80 1.36 -16.17
CA GLU A 164 -8.65 0.38 -16.83
C GLU A 164 -8.04 -1.03 -16.85
N HIS A 165 -6.71 -1.13 -17.00
CA HIS A 165 -6.01 -2.42 -16.95
C HIS A 165 -6.02 -3.00 -15.53
N ALA A 166 -5.80 -2.17 -14.51
CA ALA A 166 -5.87 -2.56 -13.11
C ALA A 166 -7.28 -3.02 -12.71
N GLU A 167 -8.35 -2.34 -13.19
CA GLU A 167 -9.74 -2.78 -12.98
C GLU A 167 -10.01 -4.18 -13.57
N LYS A 168 -9.56 -4.42 -14.81
CA LYS A 168 -9.69 -5.73 -15.45
C LYS A 168 -8.94 -6.82 -14.68
N THR A 169 -7.74 -6.50 -14.18
CA THR A 169 -6.96 -7.42 -13.37
C THR A 169 -7.66 -7.73 -12.05
N LEU A 170 -8.16 -6.71 -11.35
CA LEU A 170 -8.92 -6.90 -10.11
C LEU A 170 -10.13 -7.81 -10.31
N ALA A 171 -10.91 -7.59 -11.37
CA ALA A 171 -12.07 -8.41 -11.70
C ALA A 171 -11.72 -9.91 -11.92
N ARG A 172 -10.46 -10.21 -12.27
CA ARG A 172 -9.96 -11.58 -12.50
C ARG A 172 -9.31 -12.21 -11.26
N THR A 173 -9.14 -11.49 -10.16
CA THR A 173 -8.55 -12.04 -8.93
C THR A 173 -9.25 -13.31 -8.41
N PRO A 174 -10.60 -13.47 -8.53
CA PRO A 174 -11.28 -14.71 -8.15
C PRO A 174 -10.89 -15.92 -9.01
N GLU A 175 -10.40 -15.72 -10.24
CA GLU A 175 -9.90 -16.80 -11.10
C GLU A 175 -8.51 -17.28 -10.66
N MET A 176 -7.76 -16.46 -9.94
CA MET A 176 -6.38 -16.72 -9.51
C MET A 176 -6.32 -17.26 -8.07
N LEU A 177 -7.27 -16.88 -7.22
CA LEU A 177 -7.30 -17.23 -5.79
C LEU A 177 -8.65 -17.87 -5.44
N PRO A 178 -8.73 -19.21 -5.28
CA PRO A 178 -9.98 -19.96 -5.14
C PRO A 178 -10.91 -19.46 -4.03
N VAL A 179 -10.37 -19.03 -2.88
CA VAL A 179 -11.17 -18.51 -1.76
C VAL A 179 -11.99 -17.27 -2.14
N LEU A 180 -11.48 -16.41 -3.02
CA LEU A 180 -12.22 -15.24 -3.53
C LEU A 180 -13.39 -15.68 -4.41
N LYS A 181 -13.17 -16.72 -5.24
CA LYS A 181 -14.21 -17.29 -6.09
C LYS A 181 -15.34 -17.92 -5.28
N GLU A 182 -14.98 -18.67 -4.24
CA GLU A 182 -15.93 -19.30 -3.32
C GLU A 182 -16.77 -18.27 -2.57
N ALA A 183 -16.16 -17.15 -2.16
CA ALA A 183 -16.85 -16.04 -1.49
C ALA A 183 -17.59 -15.11 -2.46
N GLY A 184 -17.35 -15.21 -3.78
CA GLY A 184 -17.98 -14.35 -4.78
C GLY A 184 -17.51 -12.89 -4.74
N VAL A 185 -16.28 -12.65 -4.28
CA VAL A 185 -15.69 -11.31 -4.12
C VAL A 185 -14.36 -11.18 -4.87
N VAL A 186 -13.93 -9.94 -5.12
CA VAL A 186 -12.58 -9.62 -5.58
C VAL A 186 -11.64 -9.44 -4.39
N ASP A 187 -10.32 -9.38 -4.65
CA ASP A 187 -9.34 -9.12 -3.59
C ASP A 187 -9.54 -7.74 -2.93
N SER A 188 -9.74 -7.74 -1.63
CA SER A 188 -9.99 -6.51 -0.85
C SER A 188 -8.81 -5.54 -0.88
N GLY A 189 -7.58 -6.04 -0.79
CA GLY A 189 -6.37 -5.23 -0.91
C GLY A 189 -6.20 -4.61 -2.29
N GLY A 190 -6.47 -5.40 -3.35
CA GLY A 190 -6.49 -4.92 -4.73
C GLY A 190 -7.56 -3.88 -4.98
N GLN A 191 -8.76 -4.05 -4.40
CA GLN A 191 -9.82 -3.03 -4.45
C GLN A 191 -9.37 -1.75 -3.75
N GLY A 192 -8.75 -1.86 -2.57
CA GLY A 192 -8.22 -0.70 -1.86
C GLY A 192 -7.16 0.06 -2.67
N LEU A 193 -6.23 -0.65 -3.33
CA LEU A 193 -5.24 -0.04 -4.21
C LEU A 193 -5.90 0.69 -5.39
N LEU A 194 -6.93 0.09 -5.98
CA LEU A 194 -7.67 0.70 -7.08
C LEU A 194 -8.38 1.99 -6.65
N GLU A 195 -8.93 2.02 -5.42
CA GLU A 195 -9.54 3.25 -4.88
C GLU A 195 -8.49 4.34 -4.62
N VAL A 196 -7.26 3.98 -4.22
CA VAL A 196 -6.15 4.95 -4.16
C VAL A 196 -5.84 5.50 -5.55
N PHE A 197 -5.74 4.66 -6.58
CA PHE A 197 -5.49 5.09 -7.95
C PHE A 197 -6.61 5.99 -8.49
N ARG A 198 -7.88 5.65 -8.21
CA ARG A 198 -9.04 6.45 -8.60
C ARG A 198 -9.00 7.85 -8.00
N GLY A 199 -8.78 7.93 -6.68
CA GLY A 199 -8.64 9.22 -6.01
C GLY A 199 -7.43 10.02 -6.50
N ALA A 200 -6.29 9.36 -6.73
CA ALA A 200 -5.10 10.00 -7.27
C ALA A 200 -5.36 10.58 -8.68
N PHE A 201 -6.09 9.87 -9.52
CA PHE A 201 -6.48 10.36 -10.84
C PHE A 201 -7.44 11.55 -10.75
N ASP A 202 -8.40 11.54 -9.82
CA ASP A 202 -9.27 12.69 -9.54
C ASP A 202 -8.46 13.92 -9.08
N GLY A 203 -7.45 13.69 -8.22
CA GLY A 203 -6.49 14.71 -7.81
C GLY A 203 -5.65 15.25 -8.97
N TYR A 204 -5.21 14.40 -9.91
CA TYR A 204 -4.53 14.82 -11.13
C TYR A 204 -5.42 15.73 -11.99
N LEU A 205 -6.69 15.38 -12.16
CA LEU A 205 -7.68 16.17 -12.90
C LEU A 205 -8.06 17.50 -12.22
N GLY A 206 -7.63 17.72 -10.97
CA GLY A 206 -7.88 18.94 -10.22
C GLY A 206 -9.27 19.01 -9.59
N LYS A 207 -9.92 17.87 -9.34
CA LYS A 207 -11.16 17.86 -8.57
C LYS A 207 -10.92 18.34 -7.13
N GLU A 208 -11.93 18.99 -6.54
CA GLU A 208 -11.84 19.46 -5.16
C GLU A 208 -11.67 18.30 -4.17
N ILE A 209 -10.78 18.49 -3.19
CA ILE A 209 -10.51 17.55 -2.11
C ILE A 209 -10.84 18.24 -0.80
N ASP A 210 -11.64 17.61 0.04
CA ASP A 210 -11.87 18.06 1.40
C ASP A 210 -10.69 17.67 2.30
N TYR A 211 -9.86 18.63 2.66
CA TYR A 211 -8.67 18.45 3.50
C TYR A 211 -8.97 18.39 5.01
N SER A 212 -10.19 18.69 5.45
CA SER A 212 -10.53 18.78 6.89
C SER A 212 -10.37 17.46 7.65
N ALA A 213 -10.38 16.32 6.93
CA ALA A 213 -10.21 15.00 7.52
C ALA A 213 -8.76 14.69 7.95
N PHE A 214 -7.76 15.35 7.36
CA PHE A 214 -6.33 15.09 7.70
C PHE A 214 -5.92 15.70 9.04
N GLU A 215 -6.70 16.66 9.58
CA GLU A 215 -6.44 17.32 10.87
C GLU A 215 -6.82 16.46 12.09
N LYS A 216 -7.57 15.35 11.90
CA LYS A 216 -8.17 14.56 12.98
C LYS A 216 -7.70 13.11 13.08
N VAL A 217 -6.44 12.81 12.76
CA VAL A 217 -5.92 11.45 13.03
C VAL A 217 -5.63 11.29 14.52
N SER A 218 -6.67 11.03 15.31
CA SER A 218 -6.52 10.57 16.69
C SER A 218 -6.49 9.02 16.67
N SER A 219 -5.39 8.45 17.13
CA SER A 219 -5.20 7.04 17.30
C SER A 219 -6.14 6.44 18.36
N GLY A 220 -7.27 5.90 17.92
CA GLY A 220 -8.15 5.08 18.74
C GLY A 220 -8.07 3.63 18.26
N PRO A 221 -8.06 2.62 19.15
CA PRO A 221 -8.05 1.23 18.73
C PRO A 221 -9.40 0.86 18.12
N ALA A 222 -9.37 0.41 16.86
CA ALA A 222 -10.54 -0.20 16.23
C ALA A 222 -10.74 -1.61 16.81
N VAL A 223 -11.87 -1.82 17.48
CA VAL A 223 -12.26 -3.17 17.93
C VAL A 223 -13.07 -3.82 16.82
N THR A 224 -12.46 -4.73 16.09
CA THR A 224 -13.11 -5.51 15.05
C THR A 224 -13.81 -6.74 15.66
N ARG A 225 -15.07 -6.97 15.31
CA ARG A 225 -15.78 -8.19 15.72
C ARG A 225 -15.45 -9.31 14.72
N ILE A 226 -14.82 -10.36 15.21
CA ILE A 226 -14.51 -11.57 14.43
C ILE A 226 -15.82 -12.32 14.16
N SER A 227 -16.09 -12.67 12.89
CA SER A 227 -17.20 -13.54 12.53
C SER A 227 -16.86 -15.00 12.86
N GLN A 228 -17.74 -15.74 13.51
CA GLN A 228 -17.55 -17.11 14.01
C GLN A 228 -17.28 -18.19 12.94
N GLN A 229 -17.28 -17.85 11.65
CA GLN A 229 -17.11 -18.83 10.57
C GLN A 229 -15.65 -19.05 10.13
N ALA A 230 -14.70 -18.26 10.62
CA ALA A 230 -13.28 -18.30 10.20
C ALA A 230 -12.37 -19.18 11.08
N GLU A 231 -12.92 -19.90 12.08
CA GLU A 231 -12.10 -20.62 13.08
C GLU A 231 -11.42 -21.90 12.55
N ALA A 232 -11.74 -22.39 11.36
CA ALA A 232 -11.38 -23.75 10.93
C ALA A 232 -9.90 -23.94 10.53
N ASP A 233 -9.13 -22.88 10.18
CA ASP A 233 -7.77 -23.01 9.64
C ASP A 233 -6.71 -22.05 10.24
N ILE A 234 -7.00 -21.39 11.37
CA ILE A 234 -6.02 -20.51 12.04
C ILE A 234 -4.98 -21.35 12.78
N LYS A 235 -3.78 -21.46 12.17
CA LYS A 235 -2.65 -22.19 12.76
C LYS A 235 -1.98 -21.43 13.91
N PHE A 236 -1.89 -20.10 13.79
CA PHE A 236 -1.27 -19.19 14.74
C PHE A 236 -2.29 -18.14 15.21
N GLY A 237 -2.62 -18.17 16.50
CA GLY A 237 -3.77 -17.45 17.06
C GLY A 237 -3.54 -15.98 17.39
N TYR A 238 -2.30 -15.49 17.38
CA TYR A 238 -1.98 -14.12 17.77
C TYR A 238 -1.36 -13.36 16.59
N CYS A 239 -2.03 -12.28 16.15
CA CYS A 239 -1.42 -11.26 15.32
C CYS A 239 -0.54 -10.36 16.20
N THR A 240 0.75 -10.36 15.95
CA THR A 240 1.74 -9.64 16.75
C THR A 240 2.42 -8.59 15.90
N GLU A 241 2.28 -7.33 16.28
CA GLU A 241 2.89 -6.19 15.57
C GLU A 241 3.66 -5.31 16.52
N PHE A 242 4.86 -4.88 16.10
CA PHE A 242 5.65 -3.90 16.84
C PHE A 242 6.60 -3.14 15.92
N ILE A 243 7.12 -2.04 16.44
CA ILE A 243 8.13 -1.21 15.78
C ILE A 243 9.36 -1.15 16.68
N ILE A 244 10.51 -1.46 16.11
CA ILE A 244 11.82 -1.30 16.76
C ILE A 244 12.39 0.04 16.30
N LEU A 245 12.73 0.92 17.24
CA LEU A 245 13.46 2.15 16.94
C LEU A 245 14.95 1.81 16.86
N LEU A 246 15.58 2.19 15.77
CA LEU A 246 16.98 1.91 15.51
C LEU A 246 17.87 3.10 15.93
N ASN A 247 18.97 2.81 16.63
CA ASN A 247 20.02 3.80 16.89
C ASN A 247 21.00 3.93 15.71
N LYS A 248 21.01 2.94 14.81
CA LYS A 248 21.78 2.88 13.56
C LYS A 248 21.06 1.97 12.59
N PRO A 249 21.22 2.14 11.27
CA PRO A 249 20.63 1.25 10.28
C PRO A 249 20.97 -0.22 10.55
N LEU A 250 19.98 -1.10 10.37
CA LEU A 250 20.17 -2.54 10.54
C LEU A 250 20.76 -3.12 9.26
N PRO A 251 21.88 -3.88 9.33
CA PRO A 251 22.46 -4.56 8.19
C PRO A 251 21.48 -5.57 7.56
N ASP A 252 21.52 -5.73 6.24
CA ASP A 252 20.64 -6.67 5.51
C ASP A 252 20.79 -8.11 6.01
N GLU A 253 21.97 -8.53 6.44
CA GLU A 253 22.25 -9.87 6.98
C GLU A 253 21.53 -10.09 8.32
N GLU A 254 21.53 -9.09 9.21
CA GLU A 254 20.80 -9.15 10.48
C GLU A 254 19.28 -9.15 10.24
N LEU A 255 18.81 -8.36 9.29
CA LEU A 255 17.40 -8.34 8.90
C LEU A 255 16.96 -9.71 8.34
N HIS A 256 17.82 -10.36 7.55
CA HIS A 256 17.57 -11.68 7.01
C HIS A 256 17.49 -12.74 8.12
N SER A 257 18.44 -12.74 9.04
CA SER A 257 18.49 -13.66 10.18
C SER A 257 17.26 -13.49 11.10
N PHE A 258 16.85 -12.24 11.33
CA PHE A 258 15.63 -11.97 12.10
C PHE A 258 14.37 -12.48 11.38
N LYS A 259 14.31 -12.35 10.07
CA LYS A 259 13.22 -12.90 9.26
C LYS A 259 13.15 -14.43 9.32
N GLU A 260 14.29 -15.12 9.27
CA GLU A 260 14.37 -16.57 9.43
C GLU A 260 13.89 -16.99 10.82
N PHE A 261 14.31 -16.29 11.88
CA PHE A 261 13.85 -16.55 13.24
C PHE A 261 12.32 -16.43 13.35
N LEU A 262 11.72 -15.33 12.86
CA LEU A 262 10.26 -15.17 12.89
C LEU A 262 9.55 -16.28 12.11
N THR A 263 10.15 -16.76 11.01
CA THR A 263 9.62 -17.88 10.22
C THR A 263 9.58 -19.18 11.01
N SER A 264 10.50 -19.37 11.95
CA SER A 264 10.55 -20.57 12.80
C SER A 264 9.44 -20.61 13.86
N ILE A 265 8.87 -19.46 14.24
CA ILE A 265 7.89 -19.31 15.31
C ILE A 265 6.49 -18.91 14.85
N GLY A 266 6.31 -18.60 13.55
CA GLY A 266 5.03 -18.09 13.04
C GLY A 266 4.88 -18.15 11.52
N ASP A 267 3.78 -17.57 11.04
CA ASP A 267 3.52 -17.32 9.61
C ASP A 267 3.01 -15.91 9.36
N SER A 268 2.57 -15.61 8.13
CA SER A 268 2.08 -14.28 7.72
C SER A 268 3.07 -13.15 8.05
N ILE A 269 4.38 -13.45 7.90
CA ILE A 269 5.44 -12.55 8.35
C ILE A 269 5.63 -11.43 7.34
N VAL A 270 5.62 -10.19 7.84
CA VAL A 270 6.11 -9.02 7.14
C VAL A 270 7.16 -8.33 8.03
N LEU A 271 8.37 -8.22 7.51
CA LEU A 271 9.50 -7.59 8.18
C LEU A 271 10.10 -6.55 7.24
N VAL A 272 10.01 -5.28 7.62
CA VAL A 272 10.50 -4.15 6.83
C VAL A 272 11.29 -3.19 7.68
N ALA A 273 12.41 -2.72 7.15
CA ALA A 273 13.29 -1.77 7.80
C ALA A 273 13.51 -0.51 6.94
N ASP A 274 13.71 0.62 7.59
CA ASP A 274 14.38 1.80 7.05
C ASP A 274 15.56 2.18 7.97
N ASP A 275 16.11 3.38 7.80
CA ASP A 275 17.27 3.83 8.57
C ASP A 275 16.95 4.09 10.05
N GLU A 276 15.68 4.28 10.41
CA GLU A 276 15.22 4.71 11.73
C GLU A 276 14.43 3.61 12.45
N ILE A 277 13.71 2.73 11.72
CA ILE A 277 12.82 1.74 12.33
C ILE A 277 12.85 0.39 11.63
N VAL A 278 12.52 -0.67 12.39
CA VAL A 278 12.08 -1.97 11.86
C VAL A 278 10.62 -2.18 12.23
N LYS A 279 9.77 -2.40 11.23
CA LYS A 279 8.37 -2.80 11.42
C LYS A 279 8.27 -4.31 11.30
N VAL A 280 7.66 -4.94 12.31
CA VAL A 280 7.42 -6.38 12.39
C VAL A 280 5.93 -6.64 12.43
N HIS A 281 5.48 -7.61 11.63
CA HIS A 281 4.18 -8.25 11.72
C HIS A 281 4.39 -9.76 11.61
N VAL A 282 3.82 -10.54 12.53
CA VAL A 282 3.88 -12.01 12.53
C VAL A 282 2.65 -12.60 13.20
N HIS A 283 2.09 -13.65 12.61
CA HIS A 283 1.12 -14.51 13.29
C HIS A 283 1.87 -15.62 14.01
N THR A 284 1.75 -15.69 15.34
CA THR A 284 2.48 -16.66 16.18
C THR A 284 1.64 -17.12 17.36
N ASN A 285 1.93 -18.31 17.91
CA ASN A 285 1.37 -18.75 19.18
C ASN A 285 2.25 -18.33 20.38
N HIS A 286 3.40 -17.71 20.11
CA HIS A 286 4.39 -17.33 21.11
C HIS A 286 4.80 -15.85 20.96
N PRO A 287 3.86 -14.86 21.16
CA PRO A 287 4.17 -13.44 20.97
C PRO A 287 5.40 -12.97 21.76
N GLY A 288 5.56 -13.46 23.00
CA GLY A 288 6.71 -13.12 23.82
C GLY A 288 8.08 -13.63 23.33
N GLN A 289 8.11 -14.51 22.32
CA GLN A 289 9.36 -14.90 21.65
C GLN A 289 9.70 -14.01 20.47
N ALA A 290 8.70 -13.32 19.91
CA ALA A 290 8.89 -12.40 18.81
C ALA A 290 9.54 -11.08 19.25
N PHE A 291 9.37 -10.71 20.53
CA PHE A 291 10.03 -9.56 21.17
C PHE A 291 11.42 -9.93 21.67
#